data_325c70048c5718a6507f696cb1d794dd
#
_entry.id   325c70048c5718a6507f696cb1d794dd
#
_cell.length_a   1.000
_cell.length_b   1.000
_cell.length_c   1.000
_cell.angle_alpha   90.00
_cell.angle_beta   90.00
_cell.angle_gamma   90.00
#
_symmetry.space_group_name_H-M   'P 1'
#
loop_
_entity.id
_entity.type
_entity.pdbx_description
1 polymer ?
#
loop_
_entity_poly.entity_id
_entity_poly.type
_entity_poly.pdbx_seq_one_letter_code
_entity_poly.pdbx_strand_id
1 'polypeptide(L)'
;MDSMREFTEQDWLDRLYRKANSERTVNVANSSLRNFDYFIEDQGMTRSQVIKELQEMMKETPPNVRAVCLFLDKWVAWMTKDHLNIARHNNVRFKAKAPRTIDNYFVFIKSYLRIVCGIRLTIDDVRDYIQFPTERKQARKAIPLSILKLILNNVEPKREALYLTLISSGMRLGEALSLTRKNFHIDETPVRISIEAEETKTLEDRESYITAEAWEKVKPYYDKVGEDEPIFRNIESVKLAVVREDQYFAYIRTKLGLTERYSNSIRFVYNIHAFRSYFHTKASLKHGVEYANALDGHGSYLKQYYRHTEAERAQLYRELEPELYVNSILLEADRTKDGIIKEMKKQIELLKDEQERQKQFQTFAMKSSMR
;
A
#
# COMPACT_ATOMS: atom_id res chain seq x y z
N MET A 1 10.09 -38.38 27.25
CA MET A 1 8.76 -37.82 26.89
C MET A 1 8.69 -36.44 27.52
N ASP A 2 9.05 -35.40 26.78
CA ASP A 2 8.85 -34.02 27.25
C ASP A 2 7.38 -33.84 27.57
N SER A 3 7.05 -33.46 28.81
CA SER A 3 5.73 -33.11 29.22
C SER A 3 5.18 -32.06 28.24
N MET A 4 3.98 -32.26 27.69
CA MET A 4 3.31 -31.25 26.86
C MET A 4 3.23 -29.96 27.67
N ARG A 5 4.15 -29.05 27.40
CA ARG A 5 4.20 -27.72 28.02
C ARG A 5 2.94 -26.97 27.63
N GLU A 6 2.30 -26.31 28.58
CA GLU A 6 1.19 -25.40 28.31
C GLU A 6 1.60 -24.34 27.30
N PHE A 7 0.73 -24.06 26.38
CA PHE A 7 0.96 -23.06 25.31
C PHE A 7 0.89 -21.65 25.91
N THR A 8 2.00 -20.92 25.83
CA THR A 8 2.14 -19.63 26.49
C THR A 8 1.74 -18.44 25.59
N GLU A 9 1.64 -17.24 26.17
CA GLU A 9 1.47 -15.99 25.44
C GLU A 9 2.61 -15.77 24.44
N GLN A 10 3.88 -16.09 24.83
CA GLN A 10 5.03 -15.97 23.94
C GLN A 10 4.93 -16.94 22.74
N ASP A 11 4.53 -18.17 22.97
CA ASP A 11 4.30 -19.14 21.89
C ASP A 11 3.23 -18.65 20.88
N TRP A 12 2.21 -17.96 21.37
CA TRP A 12 1.19 -17.34 20.52
C TRP A 12 1.73 -16.18 19.71
N LEU A 13 2.55 -15.29 20.30
CA LEU A 13 3.19 -14.19 19.60
C LEU A 13 4.17 -14.69 18.52
N ASP A 14 4.97 -15.71 18.83
CA ASP A 14 5.88 -16.35 17.89
C ASP A 14 5.14 -17.01 16.72
N ARG A 15 3.98 -17.62 17.01
CA ARG A 15 3.11 -18.16 15.96
C ARG A 15 2.53 -17.07 15.06
N LEU A 16 2.14 -15.92 15.60
CA LEU A 16 1.68 -14.78 14.83
C LEU A 16 2.80 -14.23 13.94
N TYR A 17 4.02 -14.13 14.48
CA TYR A 17 5.18 -13.72 13.71
C TYR A 17 5.45 -14.65 12.53
N ARG A 18 5.56 -15.96 12.79
CA ARG A 18 5.79 -16.98 11.73
C ARG A 18 4.73 -16.96 10.64
N LYS A 19 3.47 -16.71 11.00
CA LYS A 19 2.36 -16.65 10.01
C LYS A 19 2.40 -15.39 9.14
N ALA A 20 2.74 -14.25 9.72
CA ALA A 20 2.64 -12.94 9.06
C ALA A 20 3.98 -12.43 8.54
N ASN A 21 5.09 -13.03 8.95
CA ASN A 21 6.46 -12.55 8.78
C ASN A 21 6.58 -11.04 9.07
N SER A 22 5.92 -10.58 10.15
CA SER A 22 5.77 -9.15 10.42
C SER A 22 5.75 -8.84 11.91
N GLU A 23 6.78 -8.12 12.37
CA GLU A 23 6.82 -7.55 13.71
C GLU A 23 5.63 -6.60 13.99
N ARG A 24 5.12 -5.93 12.96
CA ARG A 24 3.95 -5.05 13.12
C ARG A 24 2.73 -5.84 13.58
N THR A 25 2.54 -7.07 13.11
CA THR A 25 1.45 -7.95 13.56
C THR A 25 1.60 -8.27 15.04
N VAL A 26 2.81 -8.62 15.49
CA VAL A 26 3.12 -8.86 16.90
C VAL A 26 2.91 -7.60 17.76
N ASN A 27 3.35 -6.44 17.27
CA ASN A 27 3.16 -5.17 17.97
C ASN A 27 1.68 -4.79 18.13
N VAL A 28 0.83 -5.09 17.13
CA VAL A 28 -0.62 -4.87 17.23
C VAL A 28 -1.23 -5.86 18.23
N ALA A 29 -0.81 -7.14 18.24
CA ALA A 29 -1.25 -8.13 19.20
C ALA A 29 -0.90 -7.71 20.64
N ASN A 30 0.33 -7.28 20.89
CA ASN A 30 0.76 -6.74 22.19
C ASN A 30 -0.02 -5.49 22.60
N SER A 31 -0.34 -4.62 21.62
CA SER A 31 -1.17 -3.44 21.89
C SER A 31 -2.61 -3.81 22.25
N SER A 32 -3.12 -4.89 21.65
CA SER A 32 -4.45 -5.43 21.96
C SER A 32 -4.50 -6.01 23.38
N LEU A 33 -3.48 -6.78 23.77
CA LEU A 33 -3.35 -7.32 25.12
C LEU A 33 -3.26 -6.19 26.17
N ARG A 34 -2.40 -5.21 25.95
CA ARG A 34 -2.30 -4.03 26.86
C ARG A 34 -3.60 -3.27 26.97
N ASN A 35 -4.35 -3.15 25.87
CA ASN A 35 -5.65 -2.50 25.90
C ASN A 35 -6.67 -3.28 26.71
N PHE A 36 -6.66 -4.61 26.56
CA PHE A 36 -7.51 -5.50 27.34
C PHE A 36 -7.15 -5.46 28.83
N ASP A 37 -5.85 -5.41 29.17
CA ASP A 37 -5.40 -5.24 30.55
C ASP A 37 -5.89 -3.94 31.19
N TYR A 38 -5.84 -2.82 30.47
CA TYR A 38 -6.34 -1.55 30.96
C TYR A 38 -7.86 -1.60 31.28
N PHE A 39 -8.63 -2.26 30.43
CA PHE A 39 -10.05 -2.47 30.70
C PHE A 39 -10.26 -3.31 31.97
N ILE A 40 -9.51 -4.40 32.12
CA ILE A 40 -9.59 -5.30 33.27
C ILE A 40 -9.15 -4.56 34.57
N GLU A 41 -8.07 -3.80 34.50
CA GLU A 41 -7.59 -2.97 35.62
C GLU A 41 -8.67 -1.95 36.07
N ASP A 42 -9.38 -1.34 35.12
CA ASP A 42 -10.50 -0.43 35.43
C ASP A 42 -11.68 -1.12 36.14
N GLN A 43 -11.78 -2.46 36.02
CA GLN A 43 -12.74 -3.26 36.76
C GLN A 43 -12.20 -3.73 38.12
N GLY A 44 -10.96 -3.32 38.50
CA GLY A 44 -10.31 -3.72 39.74
C GLY A 44 -9.79 -5.15 39.75
N MET A 45 -9.59 -5.77 38.58
CA MET A 45 -9.17 -7.16 38.42
C MET A 45 -7.81 -7.27 37.74
N THR A 46 -7.24 -8.47 37.79
CA THR A 46 -6.05 -8.84 36.99
C THR A 46 -6.48 -9.75 35.83
N ARG A 47 -5.64 -9.78 34.76
CA ARG A 47 -5.91 -10.65 33.61
C ARG A 47 -6.06 -12.11 34.02
N SER A 48 -5.24 -12.59 34.96
CA SER A 48 -5.29 -13.97 35.44
C SER A 48 -6.62 -14.29 36.15
N GLN A 49 -7.16 -13.36 36.96
CA GLN A 49 -8.46 -13.51 37.60
C GLN A 49 -9.58 -13.60 36.54
N VAL A 50 -9.60 -12.64 35.60
CA VAL A 50 -10.62 -12.64 34.53
C VAL A 50 -10.55 -13.91 33.68
N ILE A 51 -9.35 -14.33 33.25
CA ILE A 51 -9.22 -15.56 32.45
C ILE A 51 -9.76 -16.77 33.22
N LYS A 52 -9.46 -16.88 34.50
CA LYS A 52 -10.00 -17.97 35.34
C LYS A 52 -11.51 -17.91 35.40
N GLU A 53 -12.12 -16.75 35.63
CA GLU A 53 -13.58 -16.61 35.64
C GLU A 53 -14.21 -16.98 34.31
N LEU A 54 -13.64 -16.52 33.18
CA LEU A 54 -14.11 -16.86 31.84
C LEU A 54 -13.98 -18.37 31.56
N GLN A 55 -12.91 -19.00 32.04
CA GLN A 55 -12.72 -20.45 31.94
C GLN A 55 -13.77 -21.23 32.76
N GLU A 56 -14.08 -20.77 33.98
CA GLU A 56 -15.13 -21.41 34.80
C GLU A 56 -16.52 -21.31 34.13
N MET A 57 -16.87 -20.14 33.55
CA MET A 57 -18.08 -19.97 32.76
C MET A 57 -18.17 -20.96 31.59
N MET A 58 -17.02 -21.26 30.95
CA MET A 58 -16.95 -22.21 29.83
C MET A 58 -17.01 -23.69 30.28
N LYS A 59 -16.79 -23.99 31.56
CA LYS A 59 -16.94 -25.36 32.15
C LYS A 59 -18.35 -25.67 32.60
N GLU A 60 -19.23 -24.67 32.70
CA GLU A 60 -20.63 -24.88 33.02
C GLU A 60 -21.28 -25.83 31.99
N THR A 61 -22.40 -26.48 32.39
CA THR A 61 -23.13 -27.39 31.52
C THR A 61 -24.61 -26.95 31.43
N PRO A 62 -25.01 -26.33 30.29
CA PRO A 62 -24.22 -25.98 29.10
C PRO A 62 -23.24 -24.83 29.36
N PRO A 63 -22.16 -24.69 28.55
CA PRO A 63 -21.22 -23.59 28.70
C PRO A 63 -21.90 -22.23 28.61
N ASN A 64 -21.54 -21.32 29.53
CA ASN A 64 -22.12 -19.97 29.59
C ASN A 64 -21.43 -18.98 28.63
N VAL A 65 -21.44 -19.34 27.35
CA VAL A 65 -20.82 -18.53 26.27
C VAL A 65 -21.36 -17.10 26.24
N ARG A 66 -22.66 -16.95 26.55
CA ARG A 66 -23.31 -15.64 26.61
C ARG A 66 -22.63 -14.71 27.61
N ALA A 67 -22.32 -15.18 28.84
CA ALA A 67 -21.69 -14.37 29.85
C ALA A 67 -20.27 -13.94 29.42
N VAL A 68 -19.51 -14.84 28.79
CA VAL A 68 -18.19 -14.55 28.23
C VAL A 68 -18.29 -13.47 27.13
N CYS A 69 -19.26 -13.61 26.22
CA CYS A 69 -19.47 -12.63 25.17
C CYS A 69 -19.91 -11.27 25.72
N LEU A 70 -20.79 -11.21 26.69
CA LEU A 70 -21.21 -9.95 27.32
C LEU A 70 -20.08 -9.25 28.07
N PHE A 71 -19.13 -9.99 28.66
CA PHE A 71 -17.93 -9.40 29.22
C PHE A 71 -17.05 -8.75 28.12
N LEU A 72 -16.87 -9.42 27.00
CA LEU A 72 -16.13 -8.87 25.87
C LEU A 72 -16.85 -7.72 25.19
N ASP A 73 -18.17 -7.72 25.14
CA ASP A 73 -18.99 -6.60 24.64
C ASP A 73 -18.79 -5.34 25.50
N LYS A 74 -18.71 -5.47 26.83
CA LYS A 74 -18.34 -4.37 27.71
C LYS A 74 -16.95 -3.79 27.40
N TRP A 75 -15.97 -4.64 27.07
CA TRP A 75 -14.67 -4.18 26.61
C TRP A 75 -14.73 -3.45 25.27
N VAL A 76 -15.51 -3.96 24.30
CA VAL A 76 -15.74 -3.29 23.02
C VAL A 76 -16.37 -1.92 23.24
N ALA A 77 -17.41 -1.83 24.08
CA ALA A 77 -18.05 -0.56 24.45
C ALA A 77 -17.10 0.39 25.17
N TRP A 78 -16.24 -0.12 26.06
CA TRP A 78 -15.23 0.65 26.76
C TRP A 78 -14.23 1.32 25.78
N MET A 79 -13.79 0.61 24.75
CA MET A 79 -12.87 1.17 23.73
C MET A 79 -13.46 2.32 22.91
N THR A 80 -14.79 2.50 22.90
CA THR A 80 -15.45 3.59 22.16
C THR A 80 -15.38 4.95 22.85
N LYS A 81 -14.91 5.02 24.11
CA LYS A 81 -14.92 6.22 24.95
C LYS A 81 -13.52 6.61 25.36
N ASP A 82 -13.34 7.89 25.69
CA ASP A 82 -12.13 8.39 26.34
C ASP A 82 -12.17 8.04 27.84
N HIS A 83 -11.08 7.47 28.37
CA HIS A 83 -10.92 7.15 29.78
C HIS A 83 -9.68 7.81 30.36
N LEU A 84 -9.79 8.25 31.63
CA LEU A 84 -8.64 8.64 32.43
C LEU A 84 -8.18 7.41 33.22
N ASN A 85 -6.97 6.93 32.98
CA ASN A 85 -6.42 5.84 33.79
C ASN A 85 -5.94 6.42 35.14
N ILE A 86 -6.78 6.31 36.16
CA ILE A 86 -6.53 6.84 37.53
C ILE A 86 -5.53 5.91 38.27
N ALA A 87 -5.44 4.63 37.90
CA ALA A 87 -4.62 3.63 38.59
C ALA A 87 -3.11 3.78 38.34
N ARG A 88 -2.69 4.53 37.32
CA ARG A 88 -1.27 4.80 37.05
C ARG A 88 -0.92 6.25 37.34
N HIS A 89 0.11 6.49 38.14
CA HIS A 89 0.60 7.80 38.53
C HIS A 89 0.91 8.79 37.39
N ASN A 90 0.81 8.37 36.12
CA ASN A 90 1.15 9.17 34.95
C ASN A 90 -0.05 9.74 34.18
N ASN A 91 -1.25 9.81 34.72
CA ASN A 91 -2.44 10.42 34.07
C ASN A 91 -2.56 10.14 32.57
N VAL A 92 -2.25 8.91 32.12
CA VAL A 92 -2.31 8.56 30.70
C VAL A 92 -3.77 8.49 30.29
N ARG A 93 -4.22 9.52 29.60
CA ARG A 93 -5.55 9.58 29.02
C ARG A 93 -5.68 8.54 27.92
N PHE A 94 -6.52 7.54 28.14
CA PHE A 94 -6.85 6.57 27.11
C PHE A 94 -7.88 7.19 26.15
N LYS A 95 -7.53 7.31 24.88
CA LYS A 95 -8.43 7.84 23.84
C LYS A 95 -9.25 6.74 23.21
N ALA A 96 -10.50 7.04 22.93
CA ALA A 96 -11.40 6.21 22.14
C ALA A 96 -10.72 5.68 20.86
N LYS A 97 -10.98 4.43 20.54
CA LYS A 97 -10.43 3.78 19.34
C LYS A 97 -11.39 3.91 18.17
N ALA A 98 -10.80 4.02 16.96
CA ALA A 98 -11.60 3.96 15.74
C ALA A 98 -12.20 2.54 15.57
N PRO A 99 -13.39 2.40 14.96
CA PRO A 99 -14.06 1.11 14.76
C PRO A 99 -13.14 0.02 14.23
N ARG A 100 -12.41 0.29 13.16
CA ARG A 100 -11.44 -0.64 12.57
C ARG A 100 -10.32 -1.10 13.52
N THR A 101 -9.93 -0.25 14.46
CA THR A 101 -8.93 -0.61 15.49
C THR A 101 -9.55 -1.53 16.52
N ILE A 102 -10.82 -1.30 16.89
CA ILE A 102 -11.59 -2.14 17.81
C ILE A 102 -11.74 -3.54 17.23
N ASP A 103 -12.16 -3.66 15.97
CA ASP A 103 -12.25 -4.94 15.25
C ASP A 103 -10.92 -5.70 15.27
N ASN A 104 -9.82 -5.01 14.94
CA ASN A 104 -8.50 -5.63 14.92
C ASN A 104 -8.09 -6.12 16.33
N TYR A 105 -8.30 -5.31 17.36
CA TYR A 105 -7.97 -5.68 18.73
C TYR A 105 -8.79 -6.90 19.18
N PHE A 106 -10.07 -6.89 18.86
CA PHE A 106 -10.95 -8.01 19.18
C PHE A 106 -10.49 -9.32 18.51
N VAL A 107 -10.10 -9.27 17.23
CA VAL A 107 -9.58 -10.45 16.52
C VAL A 107 -8.36 -11.04 17.23
N PHE A 108 -7.43 -10.20 17.71
CA PHE A 108 -6.24 -10.67 18.42
C PHE A 108 -6.63 -11.25 19.80
N ILE A 109 -7.49 -10.60 20.58
CA ILE A 109 -7.92 -11.11 21.89
C ILE A 109 -8.73 -12.40 21.72
N LYS A 110 -9.65 -12.50 20.75
CA LYS A 110 -10.35 -13.74 20.44
C LYS A 110 -9.37 -14.87 20.10
N SER A 111 -8.30 -14.58 19.35
CA SER A 111 -7.25 -15.55 19.03
C SER A 111 -6.46 -15.96 20.28
N TYR A 112 -6.09 -15.03 21.13
CA TYR A 112 -5.42 -15.27 22.41
C TYR A 112 -6.26 -16.14 23.33
N LEU A 113 -7.51 -15.78 23.56
CA LEU A 113 -8.46 -16.54 24.39
C LEU A 113 -8.60 -17.99 23.89
N ARG A 114 -8.69 -18.17 22.56
CA ARG A 114 -8.82 -19.51 21.97
C ARG A 114 -7.55 -20.35 22.11
N ILE A 115 -6.38 -19.77 21.85
CA ILE A 115 -5.14 -20.54 21.67
C ILE A 115 -4.41 -20.71 23.00
N VAL A 116 -4.37 -19.65 23.82
CA VAL A 116 -3.65 -19.66 25.10
C VAL A 116 -4.55 -20.05 26.25
N CYS A 117 -5.81 -19.56 26.27
CA CYS A 117 -6.69 -19.75 27.40
C CYS A 117 -7.72 -20.89 27.21
N GLY A 118 -7.79 -21.52 26.04
CA GLY A 118 -8.73 -22.60 25.75
C GLY A 118 -10.19 -22.15 25.59
N ILE A 119 -10.49 -20.86 25.60
CA ILE A 119 -11.82 -20.26 25.48
C ILE A 119 -12.17 -20.09 24.00
N ARG A 120 -13.12 -20.86 23.51
CA ARG A 120 -13.51 -20.87 22.09
C ARG A 120 -14.88 -20.21 21.92
N LEU A 121 -14.90 -19.14 21.09
CA LEU A 121 -16.13 -18.44 20.66
C LEU A 121 -16.34 -18.67 19.17
N THR A 122 -17.56 -19.06 18.79
CA THR A 122 -17.94 -19.21 17.39
C THR A 122 -18.13 -17.84 16.70
N ILE A 123 -18.38 -17.84 15.40
CA ILE A 123 -18.72 -16.63 14.65
C ILE A 123 -20.13 -16.16 15.06
N ASP A 124 -21.05 -17.11 15.27
CA ASP A 124 -22.43 -16.81 15.66
C ASP A 124 -22.50 -16.22 17.07
N ASP A 125 -21.74 -16.75 18.04
CA ASP A 125 -21.65 -16.18 19.39
C ASP A 125 -21.23 -14.70 19.35
N VAL A 126 -20.19 -14.40 18.55
CA VAL A 126 -19.69 -13.03 18.41
C VAL A 126 -20.72 -12.12 17.74
N ARG A 127 -21.39 -12.60 16.68
CA ARG A 127 -22.40 -11.83 15.97
C ARG A 127 -23.62 -11.54 16.84
N ASP A 128 -24.06 -12.51 17.64
CA ASP A 128 -25.32 -12.43 18.37
C ASP A 128 -25.20 -11.65 19.69
N TYR A 129 -24.01 -11.65 20.32
CA TYR A 129 -23.81 -11.06 21.64
C TYR A 129 -22.85 -9.88 21.73
N ILE A 130 -22.09 -9.56 20.68
CA ILE A 130 -21.11 -8.47 20.71
C ILE A 130 -21.43 -7.43 19.65
N GLN A 131 -21.61 -6.18 20.09
CA GLN A 131 -21.95 -5.08 19.21
C GLN A 131 -20.75 -4.21 18.87
N PHE A 132 -20.24 -4.33 17.65
CA PHE A 132 -19.16 -3.48 17.16
C PHE A 132 -19.67 -2.12 16.68
N PRO A 133 -18.90 -1.05 16.91
CA PRO A 133 -19.25 0.27 16.38
C PRO A 133 -19.16 0.26 14.85
N THR A 134 -20.18 0.86 14.21
CA THR A 134 -20.24 0.93 12.75
C THR A 134 -19.13 1.83 12.17
N GLU A 135 -18.34 1.32 11.23
CA GLU A 135 -17.39 2.13 10.48
C GLU A 135 -18.12 2.94 9.40
N ARG A 136 -18.13 4.26 9.54
CA ARG A 136 -18.60 5.14 8.47
C ARG A 136 -17.53 5.22 7.40
N LYS A 137 -17.76 4.57 6.27
CA LYS A 137 -16.88 4.62 5.10
C LYS A 137 -17.03 5.99 4.44
N GLN A 138 -15.96 6.76 4.41
CA GLN A 138 -15.89 8.00 3.66
C GLN A 138 -15.14 7.77 2.36
N ALA A 139 -15.68 8.27 1.24
CA ALA A 139 -14.99 8.23 -0.04
C ALA A 139 -13.64 8.96 0.07
N ARG A 140 -12.59 8.32 -0.41
CA ARG A 140 -11.26 8.93 -0.42
C ARG A 140 -11.19 9.99 -1.51
N LYS A 141 -10.64 11.17 -1.17
CA LYS A 141 -10.42 12.23 -2.14
C LYS A 141 -9.20 11.90 -3.00
N ALA A 142 -9.34 12.12 -4.30
CA ALA A 142 -8.20 12.09 -5.21
C ALA A 142 -7.27 13.27 -4.92
N ILE A 143 -5.96 13.07 -5.13
CA ILE A 143 -5.00 14.17 -5.08
C ILE A 143 -5.00 14.90 -6.44
N PRO A 144 -5.28 16.22 -6.48
CA PRO A 144 -5.23 16.99 -7.72
C PRO A 144 -3.80 17.18 -8.22
N LEU A 145 -3.62 17.32 -9.53
CA LEU A 145 -2.32 17.59 -10.14
C LEU A 145 -1.67 18.88 -9.60
N SER A 146 -2.47 19.92 -9.32
CA SER A 146 -1.98 21.15 -8.70
C SER A 146 -1.36 20.96 -7.33
N ILE A 147 -1.89 20.03 -6.53
CA ILE A 147 -1.34 19.67 -5.21
C ILE A 147 -0.05 18.85 -5.37
N LEU A 148 0.01 17.95 -6.36
CA LEU A 148 1.26 17.22 -6.67
C LEU A 148 2.37 18.21 -7.06
N LYS A 149 2.10 19.15 -7.96
CA LYS A 149 3.05 20.22 -8.35
C LYS A 149 3.49 21.05 -7.15
N LEU A 150 2.54 21.45 -6.30
CA LEU A 150 2.82 22.23 -5.10
C LEU A 150 3.77 21.49 -4.16
N ILE A 151 3.55 20.19 -3.96
CA ILE A 151 4.42 19.35 -3.11
C ILE A 151 5.81 19.24 -3.74
N LEU A 152 5.91 18.82 -5.00
CA LEU A 152 7.17 18.59 -5.69
C LEU A 152 8.05 19.84 -5.74
N ASN A 153 7.47 21.02 -5.96
CA ASN A 153 8.18 22.29 -5.98
C ASN A 153 8.66 22.77 -4.60
N ASN A 154 8.27 22.11 -3.52
CA ASN A 154 8.61 22.49 -2.15
C ASN A 154 9.39 21.42 -1.36
N VAL A 155 9.88 20.40 -2.04
CA VAL A 155 10.73 19.36 -1.44
C VAL A 155 12.14 19.43 -2.01
N GLU A 156 13.09 18.80 -1.32
CA GLU A 156 14.47 18.69 -1.77
C GLU A 156 14.56 17.83 -3.05
N PRO A 157 15.56 18.09 -3.94
CA PRO A 157 15.65 17.39 -5.23
C PRO A 157 15.68 15.85 -5.14
N LYS A 158 16.30 15.26 -4.11
CA LYS A 158 16.30 13.81 -3.91
C LYS A 158 14.91 13.28 -3.55
N ARG A 159 14.13 14.06 -2.81
CA ARG A 159 12.74 13.72 -2.47
C ARG A 159 11.79 13.96 -3.63
N GLU A 160 12.04 14.99 -4.46
CA GLU A 160 11.32 15.14 -5.72
C GLU A 160 11.47 13.89 -6.59
N ALA A 161 12.71 13.37 -6.74
CA ALA A 161 12.97 12.12 -7.45
C ALA A 161 12.24 10.92 -6.84
N LEU A 162 12.27 10.76 -5.52
CA LEU A 162 11.54 9.71 -4.81
C LEU A 162 10.03 9.82 -5.03
N TYR A 163 9.46 11.03 -4.91
CA TYR A 163 8.01 11.21 -5.03
C TYR A 163 7.52 11.03 -6.47
N LEU A 164 8.29 11.47 -7.45
CA LEU A 164 7.99 11.18 -8.86
C LEU A 164 8.07 9.68 -9.15
N THR A 165 9.02 8.96 -8.55
CA THR A 165 9.07 7.50 -8.64
C THR A 165 7.79 6.87 -8.06
N LEU A 166 7.32 7.31 -6.89
CA LEU A 166 6.07 6.82 -6.29
C LEU A 166 4.83 7.15 -7.13
N ILE A 167 4.76 8.35 -7.71
CA ILE A 167 3.66 8.82 -8.57
C ILE A 167 3.60 8.01 -9.86
N SER A 168 4.76 7.68 -10.44
CA SER A 168 4.85 7.02 -11.75
C SER A 168 4.79 5.49 -11.67
N SER A 169 5.18 4.88 -10.55
CA SER A 169 5.24 3.42 -10.42
C SER A 169 4.14 2.81 -9.55
N GLY A 170 3.50 3.62 -8.73
CA GLY A 170 2.55 3.13 -7.74
C GLY A 170 3.15 2.29 -6.61
N MET A 171 4.47 2.27 -6.44
CA MET A 171 5.14 1.52 -5.37
C MET A 171 4.75 2.01 -3.97
N ARG A 172 4.93 1.14 -2.96
CA ARG A 172 4.88 1.57 -1.55
C ARG A 172 6.17 2.31 -1.20
N LEU A 173 6.07 3.25 -0.25
CA LEU A 173 7.24 4.03 0.18
C LEU A 173 8.42 3.14 0.62
N GLY A 174 8.15 2.06 1.36
CA GLY A 174 9.19 1.13 1.77
C GLY A 174 9.89 0.46 0.59
N GLU A 175 9.12 0.01 -0.41
CA GLU A 175 9.64 -0.59 -1.64
C GLU A 175 10.53 0.41 -2.41
N ALA A 176 10.09 1.64 -2.60
CA ALA A 176 10.88 2.67 -3.26
C ALA A 176 12.18 3.03 -2.49
N LEU A 177 12.12 3.05 -1.15
CA LEU A 177 13.30 3.29 -0.32
C LEU A 177 14.28 2.10 -0.29
N SER A 178 13.83 0.89 -0.64
CA SER A 178 14.69 -0.29 -0.76
C SER A 178 15.43 -0.34 -2.09
N LEU A 179 14.95 0.34 -3.13
CA LEU A 179 15.53 0.28 -4.47
C LEU A 179 17.01 0.61 -4.48
N THR A 180 17.78 -0.29 -5.07
CA THR A 180 19.20 -0.17 -5.38
C THR A 180 19.39 0.04 -6.89
N ARG A 181 20.60 0.31 -7.31
CA ARG A 181 20.92 0.51 -8.73
C ARG A 181 20.55 -0.71 -9.59
N LYS A 182 20.78 -1.94 -9.11
CA LYS A 182 20.49 -3.18 -9.84
C LYS A 182 19.00 -3.38 -10.18
N ASN A 183 18.09 -2.72 -9.45
CA ASN A 183 16.66 -2.84 -9.70
C ASN A 183 16.18 -2.07 -10.94
N PHE A 184 17.01 -1.17 -11.51
CA PHE A 184 16.65 -0.32 -12.64
C PHE A 184 17.19 -0.89 -13.95
N HIS A 185 16.31 -1.19 -14.90
CA HIS A 185 16.63 -1.62 -16.26
C HIS A 185 16.59 -0.43 -17.19
N ILE A 186 17.74 0.29 -17.25
CA ILE A 186 17.86 1.59 -17.92
C ILE A 186 18.04 1.50 -19.44
N ASP A 187 18.31 0.33 -19.95
CA ASP A 187 18.39 -0.01 -21.38
C ASP A 187 17.00 -0.16 -22.00
N GLU A 188 15.96 -0.18 -21.18
CA GLU A 188 14.57 -0.27 -21.61
C GLU A 188 13.87 1.10 -21.60
N THR A 189 12.89 1.26 -22.47
CA THR A 189 12.02 2.46 -22.52
C THR A 189 10.57 2.03 -22.59
N PRO A 190 9.75 2.37 -21.57
CA PRO A 190 10.07 3.13 -20.35
C PRO A 190 11.01 2.34 -19.42
N VAL A 191 11.71 3.05 -18.54
CA VAL A 191 12.62 2.42 -17.55
C VAL A 191 11.83 1.49 -16.65
N ARG A 192 12.18 0.19 -16.68
CA ARG A 192 11.56 -0.84 -15.87
C ARG A 192 12.26 -0.94 -14.50
N ILE A 193 11.47 -1.23 -13.47
CA ILE A 193 11.97 -1.47 -12.12
C ILE A 193 11.52 -2.84 -11.66
N SER A 194 12.47 -3.69 -11.26
CA SER A 194 12.23 -4.96 -10.60
C SER A 194 12.09 -4.74 -9.09
N ILE A 195 11.06 -5.28 -8.47
CA ILE A 195 10.78 -5.21 -7.04
C ILE A 195 10.79 -6.64 -6.51
N GLU A 196 11.82 -6.97 -5.72
CA GLU A 196 12.04 -8.32 -5.20
C GLU A 196 10.99 -8.69 -4.13
N ALA A 197 10.65 -9.98 -4.02
CA ALA A 197 9.62 -10.49 -3.11
C ALA A 197 9.89 -10.11 -1.64
N GLU A 198 11.14 -10.14 -1.21
CA GLU A 198 11.58 -9.80 0.15
C GLU A 198 11.24 -8.36 0.52
N GLU A 199 11.21 -7.47 -0.45
CA GLU A 199 10.89 -6.04 -0.28
C GLU A 199 9.38 -5.78 -0.31
N THR A 200 8.58 -6.76 -0.73
CA THR A 200 7.14 -6.61 -0.88
C THR A 200 6.38 -7.15 0.33
N LYS A 201 5.27 -6.52 0.67
CA LYS A 201 4.38 -7.01 1.73
C LYS A 201 3.71 -8.35 1.39
N THR A 202 3.58 -8.66 0.12
CA THR A 202 2.92 -9.87 -0.40
C THR A 202 3.88 -11.01 -0.63
N LEU A 203 5.18 -10.81 -0.46
CA LEU A 203 6.25 -11.75 -0.75
C LEU A 203 6.18 -12.28 -2.19
N GLU A 204 5.90 -11.40 -3.15
CA GLU A 204 5.82 -11.71 -4.57
C GLU A 204 6.66 -10.71 -5.35
N ASP A 205 7.49 -11.23 -6.25
CA ASP A 205 8.20 -10.41 -7.22
C ASP A 205 7.21 -9.70 -8.13
N ARG A 206 7.53 -8.47 -8.47
CA ARG A 206 6.78 -7.74 -9.49
C ARG A 206 7.65 -6.72 -10.19
N GLU A 207 7.14 -6.26 -11.29
CA GLU A 207 7.75 -5.20 -12.07
C GLU A 207 6.83 -3.99 -12.10
N SER A 208 7.43 -2.82 -12.21
CA SER A 208 6.75 -1.56 -12.48
C SER A 208 7.65 -0.71 -13.38
N TYR A 209 7.18 0.44 -13.75
CA TYR A 209 7.90 1.37 -14.62
C TYR A 209 7.90 2.77 -14.01
N ILE A 210 8.81 3.62 -14.49
CA ILE A 210 8.78 5.04 -14.18
C ILE A 210 8.77 5.87 -15.45
N THR A 211 8.13 7.05 -15.37
CA THR A 211 8.07 8.01 -16.45
C THR A 211 9.45 8.60 -16.77
N ALA A 212 9.64 9.09 -17.99
CA ALA A 212 10.85 9.82 -18.37
C ALA A 212 11.10 11.01 -17.44
N GLU A 213 10.06 11.72 -17.01
CA GLU A 213 10.16 12.81 -16.01
C GLU A 213 10.77 12.31 -14.68
N ALA A 214 10.29 11.18 -14.17
CA ALA A 214 10.83 10.59 -12.95
C ALA A 214 12.27 10.13 -13.14
N TRP A 215 12.58 9.50 -14.28
CA TRP A 215 13.93 9.03 -14.59
C TRP A 215 14.95 10.18 -14.67
N GLU A 216 14.61 11.29 -15.31
CA GLU A 216 15.49 12.47 -15.35
C GLU A 216 15.88 12.96 -13.95
N LYS A 217 14.95 12.92 -13.00
CA LYS A 217 15.22 13.32 -11.61
C LYS A 217 15.96 12.24 -10.80
N VAL A 218 15.78 10.97 -11.11
CA VAL A 218 16.45 9.83 -10.44
C VAL A 218 17.89 9.67 -10.91
N LYS A 219 18.15 9.85 -12.21
CA LYS A 219 19.43 9.60 -12.86
C LYS A 219 20.64 10.21 -12.14
N PRO A 220 20.65 11.47 -11.65
CA PRO A 220 21.80 12.06 -10.95
C PRO A 220 22.17 11.34 -9.63
N TYR A 221 21.23 10.60 -9.03
CA TYR A 221 21.43 9.79 -7.81
C TYR A 221 21.82 8.37 -8.17
N TYR A 222 21.22 7.80 -9.20
CA TYR A 222 21.56 6.50 -9.77
C TYR A 222 23.04 6.42 -10.18
N ASP A 223 23.56 7.45 -10.85
CA ASP A 223 24.95 7.50 -11.34
C ASP A 223 25.99 7.61 -10.20
N LYS A 224 25.55 7.94 -8.97
CA LYS A 224 26.45 8.18 -7.82
C LYS A 224 26.58 6.99 -6.87
N VAL A 225 25.73 5.97 -7.00
CA VAL A 225 25.67 4.84 -6.07
C VAL A 225 26.19 3.57 -6.73
N GLY A 226 26.74 2.66 -5.92
CA GLY A 226 27.12 1.32 -6.34
C GLY A 226 25.91 0.45 -6.64
N GLU A 227 26.14 -0.73 -7.22
CA GLU A 227 25.11 -1.61 -7.75
C GLU A 227 24.09 -2.07 -6.68
N ASP A 228 24.57 -2.41 -5.48
CA ASP A 228 23.75 -2.83 -4.34
C ASP A 228 23.45 -1.69 -3.36
N GLU A 229 23.86 -0.45 -3.67
CA GLU A 229 23.61 0.68 -2.79
C GLU A 229 22.23 1.30 -3.04
N PRO A 230 21.50 1.67 -1.97
CA PRO A 230 20.17 2.26 -2.11
C PRO A 230 20.23 3.68 -2.67
N ILE A 231 19.36 3.97 -3.64
CA ILE A 231 19.32 5.27 -4.32
C ILE A 231 18.74 6.37 -3.42
N PHE A 232 17.64 6.08 -2.71
CA PHE A 232 16.85 7.11 -2.03
C PHE A 232 17.13 7.25 -0.53
N ARG A 233 17.72 6.25 0.13
CA ARG A 233 18.00 6.29 1.58
C ARG A 233 19.50 6.36 1.85
N ASN A 234 19.85 6.96 3.00
CA ASN A 234 21.22 7.00 3.53
C ASN A 234 21.31 6.26 4.87
N ILE A 235 20.28 5.51 5.24
CA ILE A 235 20.16 4.78 6.48
C ILE A 235 19.97 3.32 6.12
N GLU A 236 20.67 2.44 6.83
CA GLU A 236 20.61 1.00 6.58
C GLU A 236 19.16 0.46 6.74
N SER A 237 18.50 0.82 7.82
CA SER A 237 17.13 0.37 8.11
C SER A 237 16.09 1.07 7.23
N VAL A 238 15.46 0.34 6.32
CA VAL A 238 14.30 0.78 5.51
C VAL A 238 13.17 1.26 6.42
N LYS A 239 12.89 0.56 7.51
CA LYS A 239 11.85 0.88 8.48
C LYS A 239 12.05 2.26 9.09
N LEU A 240 13.30 2.59 9.46
CA LEU A 240 13.65 3.91 9.99
C LEU A 240 13.59 4.98 8.90
N ALA A 241 14.01 4.65 7.67
CA ALA A 241 13.91 5.56 6.53
C ALA A 241 12.45 5.93 6.22
N VAL A 242 11.53 4.95 6.24
CA VAL A 242 10.07 5.19 6.09
C VAL A 242 9.56 6.14 7.16
N VAL A 243 9.91 5.92 8.43
CA VAL A 243 9.46 6.79 9.53
C VAL A 243 9.95 8.22 9.34
N ARG A 244 11.22 8.40 8.96
CA ARG A 244 11.79 9.74 8.71
C ARG A 244 11.13 10.44 7.53
N GLU A 245 10.83 9.69 6.47
CA GLU A 245 10.19 10.26 5.30
C GLU A 245 8.73 10.65 5.57
N ASP A 246 8.00 9.82 6.33
CA ASP A 246 6.64 10.17 6.81
C ASP A 246 6.66 11.44 7.69
N GLN A 247 7.66 11.59 8.56
CA GLN A 247 7.85 12.80 9.40
C GLN A 247 8.16 14.03 8.55
N TYR A 248 9.07 13.90 7.57
CA TYR A 248 9.39 14.99 6.66
C TYR A 248 8.16 15.40 5.83
N PHE A 249 7.43 14.44 5.28
CA PHE A 249 6.19 14.72 4.56
C PHE A 249 5.14 15.41 5.44
N ALA A 250 5.04 15.02 6.70
CA ALA A 250 4.17 15.68 7.66
C ALA A 250 4.56 17.15 7.89
N TYR A 251 5.87 17.44 7.95
CA TYR A 251 6.38 18.82 8.01
C TYR A 251 6.01 19.60 6.74
N ILE A 252 6.30 19.09 5.54
CA ILE A 252 5.96 19.73 4.25
C ILE A 252 4.46 19.96 4.13
N ARG A 253 3.64 18.97 4.45
CA ARG A 253 2.18 19.09 4.46
C ARG A 253 1.70 20.24 5.33
N THR A 254 2.26 20.39 6.54
CA THR A 254 1.92 21.49 7.45
C THR A 254 2.39 22.83 6.90
N LYS A 255 3.62 22.91 6.39
CA LYS A 255 4.19 24.12 5.77
C LYS A 255 3.33 24.61 4.60
N LEU A 256 2.76 23.70 3.81
CA LEU A 256 1.94 24.03 2.64
C LEU A 256 0.44 24.23 2.98
N GLY A 257 0.04 24.15 4.25
CA GLY A 257 -1.35 24.30 4.66
C GLY A 257 -2.26 23.12 4.25
N LEU A 258 -1.70 21.98 3.84
CA LEU A 258 -2.43 20.80 3.39
C LEU A 258 -2.91 19.94 4.56
N THR A 259 -3.51 20.57 5.56
CA THR A 259 -3.86 19.95 6.87
C THR A 259 -5.27 19.37 6.93
N GLU A 260 -5.98 19.35 5.81
CA GLU A 260 -7.32 18.76 5.71
C GLU A 260 -7.33 17.30 6.16
N ARG A 261 -8.31 16.94 6.99
CA ARG A 261 -8.53 15.58 7.48
C ARG A 261 -9.88 15.04 7.03
N TYR A 262 -9.99 13.73 6.94
CA TYR A 262 -11.29 13.09 6.78
C TYR A 262 -12.14 13.30 8.03
N SER A 263 -13.42 13.61 7.89
CA SER A 263 -14.33 14.06 8.97
C SER A 263 -14.43 13.07 10.15
N ASN A 264 -14.24 11.78 9.91
CA ASN A 264 -14.36 10.74 10.92
C ASN A 264 -13.02 10.01 11.20
N SER A 265 -11.89 10.65 10.89
CA SER A 265 -10.58 10.02 11.01
C SER A 265 -9.50 11.04 11.37
N ILE A 266 -8.49 10.59 12.11
CA ILE A 266 -7.28 11.38 12.32
C ILE A 266 -6.40 11.46 11.06
N ARG A 267 -6.76 10.75 9.98
CA ARG A 267 -5.98 10.68 8.74
C ARG A 267 -6.11 11.97 7.95
N PHE A 268 -5.00 12.45 7.46
CA PHE A 268 -4.96 13.55 6.52
C PHE A 268 -5.38 13.08 5.12
N VAL A 269 -6.03 13.97 4.37
CA VAL A 269 -6.41 13.72 2.98
C VAL A 269 -5.15 13.50 2.13
N TYR A 270 -4.14 14.37 2.29
CA TYR A 270 -2.89 14.29 1.57
C TYR A 270 -1.81 13.65 2.46
N ASN A 271 -1.30 12.52 2.01
CA ASN A 271 -0.22 11.74 2.62
C ASN A 271 0.56 11.02 1.51
N ILE A 272 1.73 10.47 1.81
CA ILE A 272 2.59 9.80 0.81
C ILE A 272 1.84 8.67 0.06
N HIS A 273 0.96 7.94 0.75
CA HIS A 273 0.17 6.89 0.11
C HIS A 273 -0.81 7.43 -0.96
N ALA A 274 -1.13 8.73 -0.94
CA ALA A 274 -1.96 9.36 -1.98
C ALA A 274 -1.28 9.34 -3.36
N PHE A 275 0.06 9.31 -3.43
CA PHE A 275 0.80 9.17 -4.70
C PHE A 275 0.51 7.83 -5.36
N ARG A 276 0.57 6.74 -4.58
CA ARG A 276 0.18 5.41 -5.08
C ARG A 276 -1.31 5.34 -5.47
N SER A 277 -2.18 6.00 -4.71
CA SER A 277 -3.60 6.08 -5.06
C SER A 277 -3.84 6.86 -6.36
N TYR A 278 -3.03 7.89 -6.62
CA TYR A 278 -3.05 8.64 -7.87
C TYR A 278 -2.67 7.73 -9.05
N PHE A 279 -1.52 7.05 -8.96
CA PHE A 279 -1.09 6.07 -9.96
C PHE A 279 -2.19 5.02 -10.24
N HIS A 280 -2.68 4.36 -9.17
CA HIS A 280 -3.71 3.33 -9.29
C HIS A 280 -4.95 3.85 -10.02
N THR A 281 -5.41 5.05 -9.70
CA THR A 281 -6.57 5.68 -10.35
C THR A 281 -6.30 5.92 -11.83
N LYS A 282 -5.14 6.49 -12.18
CA LYS A 282 -4.77 6.77 -13.57
C LYS A 282 -4.63 5.49 -14.38
N ALA A 283 -3.91 4.50 -13.85
CA ALA A 283 -3.73 3.19 -14.47
C ALA A 283 -5.05 2.44 -14.64
N SER A 284 -5.93 2.47 -13.62
CA SER A 284 -7.25 1.83 -13.69
C SER A 284 -8.17 2.46 -14.73
N LEU A 285 -8.15 3.79 -14.85
CA LEU A 285 -8.94 4.51 -15.85
C LEU A 285 -8.45 4.24 -17.28
N LYS A 286 -7.15 4.04 -17.45
CA LYS A 286 -6.54 3.83 -18.77
C LYS A 286 -6.67 2.39 -19.26
N HIS A 287 -6.32 1.41 -18.42
CA HIS A 287 -6.19 0.00 -18.79
C HIS A 287 -6.95 -0.98 -17.90
N GLY A 288 -7.78 -0.46 -16.98
CA GLY A 288 -8.55 -1.27 -16.05
C GLY A 288 -7.82 -1.60 -14.74
N VAL A 289 -8.62 -2.06 -13.77
CA VAL A 289 -8.17 -2.29 -12.39
C VAL A 289 -7.11 -3.40 -12.29
N GLU A 290 -7.21 -4.45 -13.12
CA GLU A 290 -6.27 -5.57 -13.09
C GLU A 290 -4.85 -5.14 -13.51
N TYR A 291 -4.75 -4.27 -14.51
CA TYR A 291 -3.47 -3.68 -14.90
C TYR A 291 -2.86 -2.85 -13.76
N ALA A 292 -3.66 -1.98 -13.14
CA ALA A 292 -3.21 -1.18 -12.00
C ALA A 292 -2.75 -2.07 -10.83
N ASN A 293 -3.51 -3.13 -10.50
CA ASN A 293 -3.17 -4.10 -9.46
C ASN A 293 -1.86 -4.85 -9.75
N ALA A 294 -1.62 -5.22 -11.01
CA ALA A 294 -0.40 -5.92 -11.41
C ALA A 294 0.84 -5.06 -11.16
N LEU A 295 0.81 -3.77 -11.54
CA LEU A 295 1.95 -2.87 -11.37
C LEU A 295 2.14 -2.41 -9.92
N ASP A 296 1.07 -2.08 -9.20
CA ASP A 296 1.18 -1.56 -7.86
C ASP A 296 1.21 -2.66 -6.76
N GLY A 297 0.99 -3.92 -7.12
CA GLY A 297 1.06 -5.07 -6.20
C GLY A 297 -0.12 -5.16 -5.23
N HIS A 298 -1.32 -4.78 -5.66
CA HIS A 298 -2.54 -5.18 -4.98
C HIS A 298 -2.88 -6.63 -5.36
N GLY A 299 -3.17 -7.45 -4.35
CA GLY A 299 -3.63 -8.82 -4.58
C GLY A 299 -4.93 -8.81 -5.38
N SER A 300 -4.94 -9.51 -6.53
CA SER A 300 -6.13 -9.76 -7.34
C SER A 300 -6.32 -11.25 -7.51
N TYR A 301 -7.58 -11.71 -7.44
CA TYR A 301 -7.94 -13.09 -7.75
C TYR A 301 -7.56 -13.48 -9.20
N LEU A 302 -7.58 -12.52 -10.11
CA LEU A 302 -7.29 -12.71 -11.54
C LEU A 302 -5.80 -12.57 -11.90
N LYS A 303 -4.92 -12.30 -10.93
CA LYS A 303 -3.48 -12.08 -11.17
C LYS A 303 -2.83 -13.24 -11.93
N GLN A 304 -3.23 -14.48 -11.68
CA GLN A 304 -2.74 -15.67 -12.38
C GLN A 304 -3.12 -15.73 -13.85
N TYR A 305 -4.14 -14.99 -14.28
CA TYR A 305 -4.60 -14.92 -15.68
C TYR A 305 -4.03 -13.69 -16.42
N TYR A 306 -3.43 -12.74 -15.69
CA TYR A 306 -2.86 -11.53 -16.26
C TYR A 306 -1.42 -11.79 -16.72
N ARG A 307 -1.29 -12.37 -17.92
CA ARG A 307 -0.01 -12.85 -18.50
C ARG A 307 0.39 -12.06 -19.73
N HIS A 308 0.62 -10.77 -19.57
CA HIS A 308 1.23 -9.98 -20.62
C HIS A 308 2.73 -10.26 -20.72
N THR A 309 3.24 -10.30 -21.95
CA THR A 309 4.68 -10.29 -22.20
C THR A 309 5.28 -8.98 -21.70
N GLU A 310 6.60 -8.96 -21.51
CA GLU A 310 7.30 -7.75 -21.09
C GLU A 310 7.10 -6.60 -22.09
N ALA A 311 7.16 -6.88 -23.39
CA ALA A 311 6.91 -5.91 -24.45
C ALA A 311 5.49 -5.32 -24.41
N GLU A 312 4.48 -6.14 -24.15
CA GLU A 312 3.08 -5.68 -24.00
C GLU A 312 2.92 -4.80 -22.75
N ARG A 313 3.54 -5.19 -21.63
CA ARG A 313 3.49 -4.39 -20.40
C ARG A 313 4.16 -3.03 -20.60
N ALA A 314 5.32 -2.99 -21.24
CA ALA A 314 6.01 -1.75 -21.58
C ALA A 314 5.18 -0.89 -22.54
N GLN A 315 4.48 -1.50 -23.50
CA GLN A 315 3.61 -0.77 -24.43
C GLN A 315 2.42 -0.14 -23.69
N LEU A 316 1.73 -0.91 -22.85
CA LEU A 316 0.63 -0.40 -22.03
C LEU A 316 1.08 0.75 -21.11
N TYR A 317 2.31 0.64 -20.55
CA TYR A 317 2.82 1.73 -19.73
C TYR A 317 3.15 2.99 -20.56
N ARG A 318 3.70 2.86 -21.77
CA ARG A 318 3.88 4.01 -22.67
C ARG A 318 2.58 4.76 -22.95
N GLU A 319 1.48 4.04 -23.06
CA GLU A 319 0.16 4.63 -23.26
C GLU A 319 -0.38 5.32 -21.98
N LEU A 320 0.00 4.84 -20.81
CA LEU A 320 -0.35 5.42 -19.51
C LEU A 320 0.53 6.61 -19.15
N GLU A 321 1.78 6.61 -19.53
CA GLU A 321 2.83 7.55 -19.12
C GLU A 321 2.42 9.02 -19.21
N PRO A 322 1.78 9.51 -20.30
CA PRO A 322 1.34 10.90 -20.41
C PRO A 322 0.35 11.34 -19.32
N GLU A 323 -0.43 10.40 -18.75
CA GLU A 323 -1.38 10.67 -17.68
C GLU A 323 -0.71 10.81 -16.30
N LEU A 324 0.54 10.38 -16.18
CA LEU A 324 1.32 10.37 -14.94
C LEU A 324 2.28 11.57 -14.82
N TYR A 325 2.54 12.29 -15.91
CA TYR A 325 3.39 13.47 -15.86
C TYR A 325 2.82 14.55 -14.94
N VAL A 326 3.68 15.09 -14.11
CA VAL A 326 3.35 16.21 -13.23
C VAL A 326 3.80 17.54 -13.82
N ASN A 327 4.93 17.57 -14.54
CA ASN A 327 5.46 18.78 -15.19
C ASN A 327 4.79 19.03 -16.56
N SER A 328 4.17 20.20 -16.73
CA SER A 328 3.47 20.56 -17.97
C SER A 328 4.40 20.72 -19.19
N ILE A 329 5.67 21.09 -18.99
CA ILE A 329 6.63 21.30 -20.08
C ILE A 329 6.95 19.97 -20.78
N LEU A 330 7.14 18.90 -20.01
CA LEU A 330 7.39 17.56 -20.58
C LEU A 330 6.14 16.99 -21.26
N LEU A 331 4.95 17.26 -20.71
CA LEU A 331 3.66 16.91 -21.33
C LEU A 331 3.49 17.56 -22.72
N GLU A 332 3.86 18.83 -22.88
CA GLU A 332 3.79 19.55 -24.15
C GLU A 332 4.84 19.01 -25.14
N ALA A 333 6.05 18.73 -24.68
CA ALA A 333 7.10 18.15 -25.51
C ALA A 333 6.72 16.74 -26.01
N ASP A 334 6.11 15.92 -25.18
CA ASP A 334 5.69 14.57 -25.54
C ASP A 334 4.50 14.57 -26.51
N ARG A 335 3.50 15.43 -26.28
CA ARG A 335 2.40 15.66 -27.23
C ARG A 335 2.88 16.14 -28.60
N THR A 336 3.94 16.94 -28.62
CA THR A 336 4.55 17.42 -29.87
C THR A 336 5.25 16.29 -30.59
N LYS A 337 5.99 15.42 -29.87
CA LYS A 337 6.61 14.20 -30.45
C LYS A 337 5.57 13.25 -31.01
N ASP A 338 4.50 12.95 -30.27
CA ASP A 338 3.41 12.10 -30.73
C ASP A 338 2.71 12.67 -31.99
N GLY A 339 2.51 13.99 -32.03
CA GLY A 339 2.00 14.69 -33.20
C GLY A 339 2.92 14.50 -34.43
N ILE A 340 4.23 14.69 -34.26
CA ILE A 340 5.23 14.48 -35.30
C ILE A 340 5.26 13.01 -35.78
N ILE A 341 5.25 12.06 -34.86
CA ILE A 341 5.25 10.62 -35.16
C ILE A 341 3.99 10.24 -35.96
N LYS A 342 2.84 10.77 -35.56
CA LYS A 342 1.56 10.52 -36.27
C LYS A 342 1.60 11.08 -37.71
N GLU A 343 2.12 12.28 -37.90
CA GLU A 343 2.27 12.90 -39.22
C GLU A 343 3.30 12.16 -40.09
N MET A 344 4.44 11.72 -39.50
CA MET A 344 5.42 10.90 -40.21
C MET A 344 4.85 9.56 -40.64
N LYS A 345 4.07 8.86 -39.81
CA LYS A 345 3.38 7.62 -40.18
C LYS A 345 2.44 7.82 -41.35
N LYS A 346 1.66 8.92 -41.35
CA LYS A 346 0.76 9.28 -42.44
C LYS A 346 1.52 9.54 -43.75
N GLN A 347 2.65 10.24 -43.69
CA GLN A 347 3.50 10.48 -44.86
C GLN A 347 4.11 9.19 -45.42
N ILE A 348 4.56 8.27 -44.56
CA ILE A 348 5.07 6.96 -44.96
C ILE A 348 3.98 6.14 -45.67
N GLU A 349 2.75 6.19 -45.23
CA GLU A 349 1.63 5.49 -45.83
C GLU A 349 1.32 6.05 -47.23
N LEU A 350 1.29 7.37 -47.36
CA LEU A 350 1.13 8.05 -48.67
C LEU A 350 2.26 7.71 -49.64
N LEU A 351 3.51 7.68 -49.19
CA LEU A 351 4.65 7.31 -50.05
C LEU A 351 4.60 5.83 -50.47
N LYS A 352 4.15 4.96 -49.63
CA LYS A 352 3.93 3.53 -49.99
C LYS A 352 2.86 3.38 -51.09
N ASP A 353 1.73 4.08 -50.95
CA ASP A 353 0.66 4.07 -51.95
C ASP A 353 1.14 4.63 -53.29
N GLU A 354 1.97 5.67 -53.26
CA GLU A 354 2.54 6.27 -54.46
C GLU A 354 3.54 5.34 -55.16
N GLN A 355 4.39 4.65 -54.40
CA GLN A 355 5.29 3.62 -54.92
C GLN A 355 4.53 2.44 -55.54
N GLU A 356 3.43 2.04 -54.93
CA GLU A 356 2.62 0.95 -55.46
C GLU A 356 1.94 1.33 -56.79
N ARG A 357 1.41 2.57 -56.89
CA ARG A 357 0.89 3.13 -58.12
C ARG A 357 1.96 3.21 -59.23
N GLN A 358 3.16 3.65 -58.92
CA GLN A 358 4.27 3.69 -59.87
C GLN A 358 4.65 2.30 -60.38
N LYS A 359 4.72 1.30 -59.50
CA LYS A 359 4.96 -0.11 -59.88
C LYS A 359 3.87 -0.66 -60.82
N GLN A 360 2.61 -0.36 -60.53
CA GLN A 360 1.49 -0.74 -61.37
C GLN A 360 1.58 -0.08 -62.76
N PHE A 361 1.94 1.22 -62.79
CA PHE A 361 2.10 1.96 -64.01
C PHE A 361 3.25 1.42 -64.88
N GLN A 362 4.41 1.11 -64.26
CA GLN A 362 5.55 0.49 -64.94
C GLN A 362 5.19 -0.91 -65.48
N THR A 363 4.46 -1.70 -64.73
CA THR A 363 4.02 -3.01 -65.13
C THR A 363 3.03 -2.93 -66.33
N PHE A 364 2.16 -1.93 -66.33
CA PHE A 364 1.23 -1.66 -67.43
C PHE A 364 1.96 -1.18 -68.68
N ALA A 365 2.93 -0.27 -68.55
CA ALA A 365 3.74 0.24 -69.65
C ALA A 365 4.58 -0.87 -70.31
N MET A 366 5.19 -1.75 -69.52
CA MET A 366 5.92 -2.93 -70.05
C MET A 366 5.02 -3.90 -70.80
N LYS A 367 3.79 -4.13 -70.36
CA LYS A 367 2.83 -5.00 -71.05
C LYS A 367 2.30 -4.37 -72.36
N SER A 368 2.26 -3.02 -72.43
CA SER A 368 1.84 -2.33 -73.68
C SER A 368 2.94 -2.24 -74.73
N SER A 369 4.21 -2.29 -74.33
CA SER A 369 5.36 -2.27 -75.26
C SER A 369 5.70 -3.68 -75.87
N MET A 370 5.09 -4.74 -75.35
CA MET A 370 5.25 -6.12 -75.81
C MET A 370 4.13 -6.56 -76.74
N ARG A 371 3.20 -5.70 -77.12
CA ARG A 371 2.20 -5.86 -78.15
C ARG A 371 2.54 -5.01 -79.38
#